data_fbe17f8c467043ada7e43314fe9b43f2
#
_entry.id   fbe17f8c467043ada7e43314fe9b43f2
#
_cell.length_a   1.000
_cell.length_b   1.000
_cell.length_c   1.000
_cell.angle_alpha   90.00
_cell.angle_beta   90.00
_cell.angle_gamma   90.00
#
_symmetry.space_group_name_H-M   'P 1'
#
loop_
_entity.id
_entity.type
_entity.pdbx_description
1 polymer ?
#
loop_
_entity_poly.entity_id
_entity_poly.type
_entity_poly.pdbx_seq_one_letter_code
_entity_poly.pdbx_strand_id
1 'polypeptide(L)'
;MKKMLAILMALLMAALLLPAYAEEGDVAEIAEIAGTVLEIGEESILLETPEGQLIEAKLTADTIREGKEIAEGDFIHVMYNGQMTRSYPAQVTAQHIGCYVLTGTVSDITDEGFTLTTDETTYIVHATAEQLAQITDGAEINVYFSGVIATSLPGQISAEQITAVEEEAVLTGTVVEAYITME
;
A
#
# COMPACT_ATOMS: atom_id res chain seq x y z
N MET A 1 69.50 -22.81 6.92
CA MET A 1 68.94 -21.78 7.79
C MET A 1 68.31 -20.59 7.00
N LYS A 2 69.00 -20.01 6.01
CA LYS A 2 68.46 -18.87 5.24
C LYS A 2 67.21 -19.19 4.43
N LYS A 3 67.05 -20.42 3.90
CA LYS A 3 65.86 -20.82 3.12
C LYS A 3 64.64 -21.10 3.97
N MET A 4 64.80 -21.55 5.21
CA MET A 4 63.67 -21.74 6.14
C MET A 4 63.11 -20.39 6.67
N LEU A 5 63.97 -19.39 6.82
CA LEU A 5 63.56 -18.06 7.27
C LEU A 5 62.72 -17.34 6.19
N ALA A 6 63.05 -17.55 4.88
CA ALA A 6 62.31 -16.98 3.77
C ALA A 6 60.90 -17.59 3.64
N ILE A 7 60.76 -18.90 3.91
CA ILE A 7 59.47 -19.60 3.89
C ILE A 7 58.56 -19.13 5.08
N LEU A 8 59.17 -18.94 6.26
CA LEU A 8 58.44 -18.44 7.41
C LEU A 8 57.96 -16.99 7.23
N MET A 9 58.77 -16.15 6.56
CA MET A 9 58.39 -14.78 6.27
C MET A 9 57.29 -14.68 5.19
N ALA A 10 57.31 -15.58 4.19
CA ALA A 10 56.26 -15.66 3.16
C ALA A 10 54.93 -16.16 3.72
N LEU A 11 54.95 -17.07 4.70
CA LEU A 11 53.76 -17.55 5.36
C LEU A 11 53.13 -16.47 6.28
N LEU A 12 53.96 -15.60 6.90
CA LEU A 12 53.49 -14.50 7.75
C LEU A 12 52.87 -13.36 6.92
N MET A 13 53.33 -13.12 5.69
CA MET A 13 52.75 -12.14 4.78
C MET A 13 51.42 -12.60 4.13
N ALA A 14 51.22 -13.90 3.98
CA ALA A 14 49.97 -14.45 3.44
C ALA A 14 48.81 -14.35 4.45
N ALA A 15 49.10 -14.24 5.76
CA ALA A 15 48.10 -14.08 6.81
C ALA A 15 47.55 -12.65 6.92
N LEU A 16 48.15 -11.65 6.24
CA LEU A 16 47.72 -10.25 6.25
C LEU A 16 46.83 -9.87 5.02
N LEU A 17 46.54 -10.83 4.15
CA LEU A 17 45.64 -10.65 2.97
C LEU A 17 44.34 -11.42 3.14
N LEU A 18 43.86 -11.64 4.35
CA LEU A 18 42.46 -11.98 4.53
C LEU A 18 41.65 -10.72 4.17
N PRO A 19 40.81 -10.77 3.11
CA PRO A 19 39.84 -9.72 2.95
C PRO A 19 39.05 -9.65 4.27
N ALA A 20 38.98 -8.47 4.88
CA ALA A 20 37.97 -8.20 5.87
C ALA A 20 36.66 -8.53 5.16
N TYR A 21 36.06 -9.66 5.51
CA TYR A 21 34.64 -9.83 5.27
C TYR A 21 34.00 -8.68 6.06
N ALA A 22 33.64 -7.61 5.37
CA ALA A 22 32.62 -6.72 5.88
C ALA A 22 31.46 -7.66 6.21
N GLU A 23 31.07 -7.73 7.48
CA GLU A 23 29.76 -8.25 7.83
C GLU A 23 28.81 -7.47 6.91
N GLU A 24 28.23 -8.15 5.95
CA GLU A 24 27.05 -7.63 5.26
C GLU A 24 26.07 -7.36 6.43
N GLY A 25 25.94 -6.07 6.76
CA GLY A 25 24.93 -5.67 7.74
C GLY A 25 23.64 -6.30 7.26
N ASP A 26 23.01 -7.04 8.16
CA ASP A 26 21.72 -7.68 7.95
C ASP A 26 20.80 -6.63 7.31
N VAL A 27 20.65 -6.67 6.00
CA VAL A 27 19.75 -5.78 5.27
C VAL A 27 18.39 -6.25 5.76
N ALA A 28 17.80 -5.51 6.68
CA ALA A 28 16.47 -5.83 7.20
C ALA A 28 15.57 -6.09 5.99
N GLU A 29 15.11 -7.32 5.86
CA GLU A 29 14.25 -7.74 4.77
C GLU A 29 12.95 -6.93 4.89
N ILE A 30 12.75 -5.96 3.98
CA ILE A 30 11.53 -5.19 3.94
C ILE A 30 10.48 -6.07 3.28
N ALA A 31 9.42 -6.36 4.01
CA ALA A 31 8.25 -7.06 3.51
C ALA A 31 7.07 -6.07 3.38
N GLU A 32 6.11 -6.41 2.54
CA GLU A 32 4.92 -5.62 2.27
C GLU A 32 3.67 -6.46 2.48
N ILE A 33 2.64 -5.83 3.04
CA ILE A 33 1.28 -6.33 3.16
C ILE A 33 0.36 -5.25 2.61
N ALA A 34 -0.61 -5.65 1.77
CA ALA A 34 -1.67 -4.76 1.32
C ALA A 34 -3.03 -5.28 1.78
N GLY A 35 -3.97 -4.37 2.02
CA GLY A 35 -5.31 -4.75 2.46
C GLY A 35 -6.24 -3.56 2.71
N THR A 36 -7.51 -3.90 2.92
CA THR A 36 -8.57 -2.92 3.22
C THR A 36 -8.59 -2.59 4.71
N VAL A 37 -8.61 -1.33 5.05
CA VAL A 37 -8.70 -0.82 6.43
C VAL A 37 -10.08 -1.13 7.02
N LEU A 38 -10.11 -1.87 8.12
CA LEU A 38 -11.34 -2.17 8.86
C LEU A 38 -11.54 -1.24 10.04
N GLU A 39 -10.46 -0.83 10.71
CA GLU A 39 -10.52 0.01 11.91
C GLU A 39 -9.22 0.83 12.05
N ILE A 40 -9.36 2.08 12.47
CA ILE A 40 -8.24 2.97 12.74
C ILE A 40 -8.22 3.30 14.23
N GLY A 41 -7.21 2.78 14.95
CA GLY A 41 -6.93 3.11 16.35
C GLY A 41 -5.90 4.24 16.48
N GLU A 42 -5.61 4.63 17.73
CA GLU A 42 -4.61 5.68 18.02
C GLU A 42 -3.18 5.25 17.62
N GLU A 43 -2.85 3.98 17.87
CA GLU A 43 -1.50 3.43 17.67
C GLU A 43 -1.47 2.21 16.72
N SER A 44 -2.59 1.88 16.07
CA SER A 44 -2.66 0.76 15.14
C SER A 44 -3.75 0.95 14.09
N ILE A 45 -3.61 0.24 12.98
CA ILE A 45 -4.61 0.09 11.93
C ILE A 45 -4.88 -1.40 11.78
N LEU A 46 -6.15 -1.79 11.87
CA LEU A 46 -6.59 -3.14 11.53
C LEU A 46 -6.95 -3.19 10.05
N LEU A 47 -6.36 -4.12 9.32
CA LEU A 47 -6.64 -4.33 7.90
C LEU A 47 -6.96 -5.80 7.61
N GLU A 48 -7.72 -6.03 6.55
CA GLU A 48 -7.99 -7.35 5.99
C GLU A 48 -7.29 -7.45 4.64
N THR A 49 -6.45 -8.49 4.48
CA THR A 49 -5.80 -8.76 3.19
C THR A 49 -6.78 -9.36 2.19
N PRO A 50 -6.49 -9.36 0.87
CA PRO A 50 -7.33 -10.01 -0.13
C PRO A 50 -7.60 -11.50 0.13
N GLU A 51 -6.71 -12.18 0.88
CA GLU A 51 -6.86 -13.57 1.30
C GLU A 51 -7.73 -13.74 2.57
N GLY A 52 -8.25 -12.65 3.14
CA GLY A 52 -9.08 -12.63 4.33
C GLY A 52 -8.30 -12.75 5.65
N GLN A 53 -7.00 -12.45 5.65
CA GLN A 53 -6.20 -12.40 6.87
C GLN A 53 -6.40 -11.06 7.57
N LEU A 54 -6.60 -11.11 8.90
CA LEU A 54 -6.63 -9.89 9.73
C LEU A 54 -5.22 -9.58 10.24
N ILE A 55 -4.77 -8.37 9.93
CA ILE A 55 -3.46 -7.86 10.32
C ILE A 55 -3.64 -6.56 11.11
N GLU A 56 -3.01 -6.49 12.26
CA GLU A 56 -2.89 -5.25 13.05
C GLU A 56 -1.52 -4.61 12.78
N ALA A 57 -1.51 -3.53 12.02
CA ALA A 57 -0.32 -2.73 11.75
C ALA A 57 -0.12 -1.70 12.87
N LYS A 58 0.87 -1.92 13.73
CA LYS A 58 1.24 -1.00 14.80
C LYS A 58 1.97 0.21 14.26
N LEU A 59 1.55 1.38 14.69
CA LEU A 59 2.10 2.67 14.32
C LEU A 59 3.11 3.12 15.38
N THR A 60 4.19 3.74 14.93
CA THR A 60 5.18 4.35 15.80
C THR A 60 5.39 5.81 15.38
N ALA A 61 6.13 6.58 16.19
CA ALA A 61 6.48 7.95 15.83
C ALA A 61 7.33 8.03 14.53
N ASP A 62 8.00 6.94 14.17
CA ASP A 62 8.86 6.84 12.99
C ASP A 62 8.12 6.28 11.77
N THR A 63 6.85 5.88 11.91
CA THR A 63 6.05 5.37 10.78
C THR A 63 5.80 6.48 9.76
N ILE A 64 6.30 6.29 8.54
CA ILE A 64 6.10 7.21 7.42
C ILE A 64 4.71 6.95 6.83
N ARG A 65 3.96 8.01 6.52
CA ARG A 65 2.66 7.94 5.85
C ARG A 65 2.73 8.72 4.55
N GLU A 66 2.23 8.12 3.47
CA GLU A 66 2.27 8.69 2.13
C GLU A 66 0.94 8.49 1.40
N GLY A 67 0.62 9.43 0.51
CA GLY A 67 -0.62 9.42 -0.27
C GLY A 67 -1.79 10.11 0.42
N LYS A 68 -3.00 9.59 0.25
CA LYS A 68 -4.24 10.09 0.84
C LYS A 68 -4.25 9.88 2.36
N GLU A 69 -4.94 10.73 3.10
CA GLU A 69 -5.30 10.48 4.50
C GLU A 69 -6.15 9.21 4.60
N ILE A 70 -5.75 8.29 5.48
CA ILE A 70 -6.30 6.94 5.56
C ILE A 70 -7.66 6.98 6.29
N ALA A 71 -8.66 6.35 5.70
CA ALA A 71 -9.99 6.14 6.26
C ALA A 71 -10.36 4.64 6.29
N GLU A 72 -11.39 4.29 7.05
CA GLU A 72 -11.97 2.95 6.99
C GLU A 72 -12.52 2.68 5.58
N GLY A 73 -12.28 1.48 5.07
CA GLY A 73 -12.60 1.09 3.69
C GLY A 73 -11.51 1.39 2.65
N ASP A 74 -10.50 2.19 2.98
CA ASP A 74 -9.37 2.43 2.07
C ASP A 74 -8.49 1.18 1.94
N PHE A 75 -7.92 1.01 0.75
CA PHE A 75 -6.90 -0.01 0.53
C PHE A 75 -5.52 0.59 0.71
N ILE A 76 -4.70 -0.01 1.58
CA ILE A 76 -3.39 0.51 1.97
C ILE A 76 -2.29 -0.52 1.79
N HIS A 77 -1.08 -0.01 1.63
CA HIS A 77 0.17 -0.77 1.62
C HIS A 77 0.93 -0.52 2.92
N VAL A 78 1.35 -1.58 3.59
CA VAL A 78 2.11 -1.53 4.83
C VAL A 78 3.45 -2.21 4.63
N MET A 79 4.54 -1.44 4.66
CA MET A 79 5.90 -1.96 4.64
C MET A 79 6.40 -2.17 6.07
N TYR A 80 7.01 -3.32 6.35
CA TYR A 80 7.50 -3.70 7.67
C TYR A 80 8.79 -4.52 7.56
N ASN A 81 9.42 -4.86 8.67
CA ASN A 81 10.72 -5.54 8.74
C ASN A 81 10.67 -7.07 8.52
N GLY A 82 9.62 -7.60 7.92
CA GLY A 82 9.43 -9.04 7.69
C GLY A 82 9.03 -9.84 8.94
N GLN A 83 8.97 -9.23 10.12
CA GLN A 83 8.58 -9.90 11.37
C GLN A 83 7.08 -9.72 11.63
N MET A 84 6.38 -10.84 11.71
CA MET A 84 4.95 -10.90 12.02
C MET A 84 4.72 -11.83 13.22
N THR A 85 3.83 -11.43 14.12
CA THR A 85 3.44 -12.27 15.26
C THR A 85 2.53 -13.43 14.80
N ARG A 86 2.45 -14.48 15.62
CA ARG A 86 1.53 -15.61 15.40
C ARG A 86 0.21 -15.45 16.18
N SER A 87 -0.13 -14.21 16.56
CA SER A 87 -1.42 -13.87 17.20
C SER A 87 -2.57 -13.81 16.18
N TYR A 88 -3.77 -13.60 16.66
CA TYR A 88 -4.94 -13.31 15.84
C TYR A 88 -5.67 -12.08 16.43
N PRO A 89 -5.73 -10.95 15.70
CA PRO A 89 -5.03 -10.69 14.43
C PRO A 89 -3.51 -10.83 14.56
N ALA A 90 -2.85 -11.14 13.44
CA ALA A 90 -1.39 -11.11 13.38
C ALA A 90 -0.92 -9.65 13.46
N GLN A 91 0.25 -9.39 14.05
CA GLN A 91 0.73 -8.02 14.27
C GLN A 91 2.04 -7.79 13.54
N VAL A 92 2.17 -6.63 12.93
CA VAL A 92 3.41 -6.11 12.34
C VAL A 92 3.68 -4.71 12.87
N THR A 93 4.92 -4.27 12.84
CA THR A 93 5.27 -2.86 13.11
C THR A 93 5.47 -2.16 11.77
N ALA A 94 4.58 -1.22 11.46
CA ALA A 94 4.63 -0.47 10.22
C ALA A 94 5.82 0.50 10.20
N GLN A 95 6.64 0.41 9.16
CA GLN A 95 7.70 1.36 8.87
C GLN A 95 7.20 2.44 7.90
N HIS A 96 6.41 2.04 6.91
CA HIS A 96 5.82 2.92 5.92
C HIS A 96 4.40 2.45 5.60
N ILE A 97 3.48 3.40 5.43
CA ILE A 97 2.11 3.15 4.99
C ILE A 97 1.81 4.06 3.81
N GLY A 98 1.38 3.46 2.69
CA GLY A 98 0.94 4.14 1.48
C GLY A 98 -0.56 3.94 1.24
N CYS A 99 -1.28 5.04 0.94
CA CYS A 99 -2.65 4.99 0.46
C CYS A 99 -2.74 5.76 -0.86
N TYR A 100 -2.67 5.04 -1.98
CA TYR A 100 -2.66 5.63 -3.32
C TYR A 100 -3.98 5.34 -4.03
N VAL A 101 -4.73 6.40 -4.33
CA VAL A 101 -6.04 6.31 -4.97
C VAL A 101 -6.18 7.36 -6.06
N LEU A 102 -6.80 6.98 -7.17
CA LEU A 102 -7.25 7.89 -8.23
C LEU A 102 -8.77 7.79 -8.33
N THR A 103 -9.43 8.94 -8.28
CA THR A 103 -10.88 9.05 -8.48
C THR A 103 -11.15 9.59 -9.90
N GLY A 104 -12.08 8.99 -10.60
CA GLY A 104 -12.43 9.46 -11.94
C GLY A 104 -13.55 8.67 -12.59
N THR A 105 -13.86 9.05 -13.82
CA THR A 105 -14.93 8.46 -14.65
C THR A 105 -14.36 7.37 -15.55
N VAL A 106 -15.04 6.23 -15.58
CA VAL A 106 -14.71 5.06 -16.40
C VAL A 106 -15.17 5.28 -17.87
N SER A 107 -14.30 4.90 -18.81
CA SER A 107 -14.65 4.78 -20.23
C SER A 107 -13.83 3.69 -20.92
N ASP A 108 -14.20 3.30 -22.13
CA ASP A 108 -13.45 2.37 -22.98
C ASP A 108 -13.10 1.04 -22.28
N ILE A 109 -14.08 0.39 -21.65
CA ILE A 109 -13.87 -0.90 -20.96
C ILE A 109 -13.52 -1.98 -22.00
N THR A 110 -12.41 -2.69 -21.75
CA THR A 110 -11.91 -3.82 -22.54
C THR A 110 -11.80 -5.06 -21.64
N ASP A 111 -11.29 -6.17 -22.16
CA ASP A 111 -11.02 -7.39 -21.39
C ASP A 111 -9.72 -7.32 -20.54
N GLU A 112 -8.87 -6.30 -20.76
CA GLU A 112 -7.61 -6.09 -20.06
C GLU A 112 -7.64 -4.89 -19.09
N GLY A 113 -8.68 -4.03 -19.17
CA GLY A 113 -8.76 -2.81 -18.36
C GLY A 113 -9.73 -1.77 -18.93
N PHE A 114 -9.54 -0.54 -18.53
CA PHE A 114 -10.39 0.59 -18.91
C PHE A 114 -9.61 1.91 -18.88
N THR A 115 -10.23 2.95 -19.41
CA THR A 115 -9.72 4.31 -19.33
C THR A 115 -10.35 5.01 -18.11
N LEU A 116 -9.53 5.57 -17.22
CA LEU A 116 -9.96 6.40 -16.09
C LEU A 116 -9.65 7.86 -16.39
N THR A 117 -10.67 8.70 -16.47
CA THR A 117 -10.50 10.15 -16.63
C THR A 117 -10.68 10.83 -15.28
N THR A 118 -9.60 11.40 -14.75
CA THR A 118 -9.60 12.22 -13.54
C THR A 118 -9.75 13.70 -13.89
N ASP A 119 -9.87 14.58 -12.89
CA ASP A 119 -9.90 16.02 -13.09
C ASP A 119 -8.62 16.59 -13.74
N GLU A 120 -7.48 15.91 -13.55
CA GLU A 120 -6.18 16.38 -14.02
C GLU A 120 -5.75 15.76 -15.37
N THR A 121 -6.00 14.45 -15.55
CA THR A 121 -5.50 13.70 -16.70
C THR A 121 -6.23 12.37 -16.86
N THR A 122 -5.82 11.61 -17.86
CA THR A 122 -6.37 10.29 -18.18
C THR A 122 -5.35 9.22 -17.95
N TYR A 123 -5.77 8.06 -17.41
CA TYR A 123 -4.97 6.87 -17.18
C TYR A 123 -5.55 5.65 -17.88
N ILE A 124 -4.70 4.73 -18.31
CA ILE A 124 -5.10 3.36 -18.64
C ILE A 124 -4.96 2.54 -17.37
N VAL A 125 -6.05 1.92 -16.96
CA VAL A 125 -6.09 1.07 -15.76
C VAL A 125 -6.16 -0.38 -16.19
N HIS A 126 -5.15 -1.17 -15.82
CA HIS A 126 -5.17 -2.61 -15.94
C HIS A 126 -5.94 -3.21 -14.76
N ALA A 127 -6.90 -4.06 -15.04
CA ALA A 127 -7.79 -4.64 -14.04
C ALA A 127 -8.08 -6.11 -14.36
N THR A 128 -8.42 -6.88 -13.33
CA THR A 128 -8.83 -8.28 -13.47
C THR A 128 -10.25 -8.38 -14.04
N ALA A 129 -10.59 -9.52 -14.64
CA ALA A 129 -11.95 -9.75 -15.14
C ALA A 129 -13.02 -9.62 -14.04
N GLU A 130 -12.67 -9.94 -12.80
CA GLU A 130 -13.55 -9.83 -11.64
C GLU A 130 -13.82 -8.38 -11.25
N GLN A 131 -12.80 -7.53 -11.31
CA GLN A 131 -12.92 -6.08 -11.10
C GLN A 131 -13.70 -5.42 -12.24
N LEU A 132 -13.44 -5.81 -13.49
CA LEU A 132 -14.14 -5.28 -14.66
C LEU A 132 -15.64 -5.62 -14.66
N ALA A 133 -16.02 -6.77 -14.10
CA ALA A 133 -17.44 -7.15 -13.98
C ALA A 133 -18.24 -6.27 -13.01
N GLN A 134 -17.58 -5.49 -12.16
CA GLN A 134 -18.21 -4.64 -11.14
C GLN A 134 -18.36 -3.18 -11.56
N ILE A 135 -17.78 -2.78 -12.70
CA ILE A 135 -17.79 -1.40 -13.18
C ILE A 135 -18.64 -1.27 -14.43
N THR A 136 -19.11 -0.06 -14.68
CA THR A 136 -19.87 0.30 -15.90
C THR A 136 -19.30 1.55 -16.52
N ASP A 137 -19.47 1.67 -17.83
CA ASP A 137 -19.07 2.87 -18.58
C ASP A 137 -19.80 4.10 -18.06
N GLY A 138 -19.05 5.19 -17.82
CA GLY A 138 -19.56 6.43 -17.23
C GLY A 138 -19.68 6.43 -15.70
N ALA A 139 -19.38 5.33 -15.01
CA ALA A 139 -19.36 5.31 -13.54
C ALA A 139 -18.20 6.14 -12.98
N GLU A 140 -18.44 6.82 -11.85
CA GLU A 140 -17.39 7.45 -11.06
C GLU A 140 -16.90 6.46 -9.98
N ILE A 141 -15.59 6.19 -9.97
CA ILE A 141 -14.99 5.18 -9.12
C ILE A 141 -13.68 5.67 -8.50
N ASN A 142 -13.31 5.02 -7.39
CA ASN A 142 -11.96 5.08 -6.82
C ASN A 142 -11.18 3.85 -7.26
N VAL A 143 -9.96 4.06 -7.74
CA VAL A 143 -9.01 3.00 -8.10
C VAL A 143 -7.82 3.08 -7.17
N TYR A 144 -7.65 2.08 -6.31
CA TYR A 144 -6.48 1.92 -5.45
C TYR A 144 -5.38 1.16 -6.20
N PHE A 145 -4.14 1.57 -6.03
CA PHE A 145 -2.99 1.00 -6.72
C PHE A 145 -1.72 1.12 -5.86
N SER A 146 -0.62 0.51 -6.27
CA SER A 146 0.64 0.45 -5.52
C SER A 146 1.43 1.78 -5.42
N GLY A 147 0.89 2.88 -5.96
CA GLY A 147 1.63 4.15 -6.09
C GLY A 147 2.54 4.21 -7.32
N VAL A 148 2.67 3.13 -8.09
CA VAL A 148 3.50 3.08 -9.30
C VAL A 148 2.68 3.44 -10.53
N ILE A 149 3.13 4.48 -11.26
CA ILE A 149 2.55 4.90 -12.53
C ILE A 149 3.61 4.70 -13.62
N ALA A 150 3.29 3.91 -14.65
CA ALA A 150 4.19 3.75 -15.80
C ALA A 150 4.33 5.06 -16.57
N THR A 151 5.58 5.35 -17.00
CA THR A 151 5.93 6.57 -17.74
C THR A 151 5.52 6.49 -19.21
N SER A 152 4.23 6.30 -19.47
CA SER A 152 3.61 6.33 -20.80
C SER A 152 2.66 7.53 -20.93
N LEU A 153 2.12 7.77 -22.10
CA LEU A 153 1.08 8.77 -22.35
C LEU A 153 -0.06 8.10 -23.14
N PRO A 154 -1.21 7.86 -22.50
CA PRO A 154 -1.55 8.11 -21.08
C PRO A 154 -0.70 7.29 -20.09
N GLY A 155 -0.61 7.75 -18.83
CA GLY A 155 -0.01 6.96 -17.73
C GLY A 155 -0.78 5.66 -17.54
N GLN A 156 -0.08 4.60 -17.09
CA GLN A 156 -0.72 3.30 -16.84
C GLN A 156 -0.53 2.88 -15.39
N ILE A 157 -1.59 2.32 -14.81
CA ILE A 157 -1.59 1.76 -13.45
C ILE A 157 -2.24 0.38 -13.45
N SER A 158 -1.97 -0.40 -12.41
CA SER A 158 -2.68 -1.66 -12.15
C SER A 158 -3.60 -1.46 -10.96
N ALA A 159 -4.89 -1.75 -11.14
CA ALA A 159 -5.86 -1.68 -10.06
C ALA A 159 -5.66 -2.85 -9.08
N GLU A 160 -5.60 -2.54 -7.80
CA GLU A 160 -5.58 -3.52 -6.71
C GLU A 160 -6.96 -3.65 -6.09
N GLN A 161 -7.63 -2.50 -5.88
CA GLN A 161 -9.03 -2.46 -5.46
C GLN A 161 -9.76 -1.37 -6.25
N ILE A 162 -11.03 -1.61 -6.54
CA ILE A 162 -11.93 -0.63 -7.15
C ILE A 162 -13.17 -0.51 -6.26
N THR A 163 -13.54 0.74 -5.92
CA THR A 163 -14.77 1.02 -5.16
C THR A 163 -15.59 2.09 -5.88
N ALA A 164 -16.91 2.06 -5.72
CA ALA A 164 -17.75 3.17 -6.17
C ALA A 164 -17.47 4.42 -5.33
N VAL A 165 -17.57 5.59 -5.92
CA VAL A 165 -17.62 6.83 -5.15
C VAL A 165 -18.98 6.88 -4.46
N GLU A 166 -18.98 6.90 -3.11
CA GLU A 166 -20.21 7.11 -2.36
C GLU A 166 -20.62 8.58 -2.53
N GLU A 167 -21.72 8.82 -3.24
CA GLU A 167 -22.36 10.13 -3.20
C GLU A 167 -22.89 10.34 -1.78
N GLU A 168 -22.35 11.32 -1.06
CA GLU A 168 -22.97 11.78 0.19
C GLU A 168 -24.41 12.17 -0.16
N ALA A 169 -25.36 11.37 0.32
CA ALA A 169 -26.78 11.65 0.16
C ALA A 169 -27.10 12.97 0.88
N VAL A 170 -27.06 14.07 0.14
CA VAL A 170 -27.54 15.36 0.63
C VAL A 170 -29.04 15.22 0.85
N LEU A 171 -29.43 14.93 2.08
CA LEU A 171 -30.82 14.98 2.51
C LEU A 171 -31.29 16.43 2.43
N THR A 172 -31.77 16.86 1.27
CA THR A 172 -32.53 18.09 1.13
C THR A 172 -33.94 17.88 1.72
N GLY A 173 -34.01 17.90 3.05
CA GLY A 173 -35.29 17.95 3.78
C GLY A 173 -35.76 19.39 3.89
N THR A 174 -36.96 19.69 3.39
CA THR A 174 -37.65 20.93 3.73
C THR A 174 -38.00 20.85 5.21
N VAL A 175 -37.42 21.72 6.04
CA VAL A 175 -37.83 21.85 7.48
C VAL A 175 -39.24 22.39 7.48
N VAL A 176 -40.24 21.52 7.79
CA VAL A 176 -41.59 21.94 8.13
C VAL A 176 -41.52 22.38 9.60
N GLU A 177 -41.77 23.67 9.85
CA GLU A 177 -41.86 24.24 11.21
C GLU A 177 -42.90 23.45 12.00
N ALA A 178 -42.43 22.79 13.08
CA ALA A 178 -43.32 22.20 14.08
C ALA A 178 -43.71 23.27 15.10
N TYR A 179 -44.96 23.72 15.03
CA TYR A 179 -45.54 24.57 16.08
C TYR A 179 -45.79 23.73 17.32
N ILE A 180 -45.09 24.06 18.42
CA ILE A 180 -45.42 23.53 19.74
C ILE A 180 -46.47 24.48 20.32
N THR A 181 -47.75 24.04 20.38
CA THR A 181 -48.80 24.71 21.14
C THR A 181 -48.70 24.21 22.56
N MET A 182 -48.29 25.09 23.49
CA MET A 182 -48.43 24.84 24.92
C MET A 182 -49.82 25.30 25.35
N GLU A 183 -50.62 24.38 25.90
CA GLU A 183 -51.76 24.65 26.77
C GLU A 183 -51.33 24.63 28.23
#